data_e6dc7d7eff569f82546cd4ac05aaadc5
#
_entry.id   e6dc7d7eff569f82546cd4ac05aaadc5
#
_cell.length_a   1.000
_cell.length_b   1.000
_cell.length_c   1.000
_cell.angle_alpha   90.00
_cell.angle_beta   90.00
_cell.angle_gamma   90.00
#
_symmetry.space_group_name_H-M   'P 1'
#
loop_
_entity.id
_entity.type
_entity.pdbx_description
1 polymer ?
#
loop_
_entity_poly.entity_id
_entity_poly.type
_entity_poly.pdbx_seq_one_letter_code
_entity_poly.pdbx_strand_id
1 'polypeptide(L)'
;MSQTSLHGKWAVSSSDDDDDLPPSGTTTSKSSRPAESSHSTRRSPSLVPVPTPLEVKAEPARTPVCSLTIGSEARQSAARNQVNPLKFETSPSLAGKRKKETSDGSGWALSDSDDDDLEVKRKNQSSLPGRAPPNGETKKPKVESERPPSPHGRLYYIDEPDDFFESSLPCLNDTYRFYLNKVTGLDRKFNSGALHIKDILSPLFGTLKESVQFNYCFDIPWMVKQFPSEFRHCPVLIVHGDKREAKARLLQQGQPFPHVRFCQAKLDIAFGTHHTKMMLLWYEEGFRVIILTSNLIRADWYQKTQGMWMSPLFPRLPEGSSASSGESPTFFKRDLLEYLASYRAPELEDWIQRIKEHDLSETRVYLVASTPGRYVGADMERWGHLRLRKLLYEHTNPIPNEERWPVIGQFSSIGSMGMDKSKWLAGEFQRTLTTLGKCSLRPDPIMHLLYPSVEDVRISLEGYPAGGSLPYSIQTAQKQIWLHSYFHRWKASRTGRSHAMPHIKTYMRVSPDFTQLAWFLVTSANLSKAAWGALEKNNTQMMVRSYELGVLYVPSAFNMKTFPIDTNPFPASSSTSGFPVPFDLPPTSYSPKDQPWIWNIPYSQEPDTHGNIWVPS
;
A
#
# COMPACT_ATOMS: atom_id res chain seq x y z
N MET A 1 -6.73 35.70 -2.36
CA MET A 1 -7.50 34.64 -1.66
C MET A 1 -6.51 33.54 -1.34
N SER A 2 -6.11 33.42 -0.08
CA SER A 2 -5.09 32.49 0.38
C SER A 2 -5.63 31.05 0.32
N GLN A 3 -5.09 30.23 -0.57
CA GLN A 3 -5.29 28.79 -0.50
C GLN A 3 -4.52 28.26 0.73
N THR A 4 -5.25 27.98 1.79
CA THR A 4 -4.72 27.25 2.94
C THR A 4 -4.37 25.82 2.49
N SER A 5 -3.10 25.48 2.64
CA SER A 5 -2.54 24.16 2.38
C SER A 5 -3.38 23.05 3.02
N LEU A 6 -3.95 22.18 2.19
CA LEU A 6 -4.76 21.03 2.58
C LEU A 6 -3.96 19.89 3.25
N HIS A 7 -2.64 20.00 3.33
CA HIS A 7 -1.75 18.94 3.83
C HIS A 7 -1.60 18.87 5.36
N GLY A 8 -2.01 19.90 6.10
CA GLY A 8 -1.86 19.93 7.56
C GLY A 8 -2.94 19.22 8.37
N LYS A 9 -3.97 18.62 7.76
CA LYS A 9 -5.12 18.06 8.49
C LYS A 9 -5.53 16.65 8.07
N TRP A 10 -4.66 15.92 7.43
CA TRP A 10 -4.89 14.50 7.22
C TRP A 10 -4.44 13.76 8.48
N ALA A 11 -5.35 13.62 9.44
CA ALA A 11 -5.16 12.69 10.54
C ALA A 11 -5.13 11.29 9.94
N VAL A 12 -3.93 10.79 9.71
CA VAL A 12 -3.74 9.36 9.51
C VAL A 12 -4.10 8.73 10.85
N SER A 13 -5.20 8.01 10.92
CA SER A 13 -5.49 7.19 12.08
C SER A 13 -4.38 6.14 12.16
N SER A 14 -3.35 6.41 12.96
CA SER A 14 -2.44 5.37 13.38
C SER A 14 -3.30 4.39 14.18
N SER A 15 -3.38 3.16 13.71
CA SER A 15 -4.04 2.07 14.43
C SER A 15 -3.17 1.65 15.62
N ASP A 16 -2.94 2.57 16.55
CA ASP A 16 -2.17 2.36 17.76
C ASP A 16 -3.15 2.18 18.92
N ASP A 17 -3.85 1.05 18.97
CA ASP A 17 -4.52 0.68 20.19
C ASP A 17 -4.46 -0.83 20.42
N ASP A 18 -3.88 -1.13 21.51
CA ASP A 18 -3.68 -2.28 22.33
C ASP A 18 -4.71 -3.42 22.20
N ASP A 19 -4.25 -4.56 21.68
CA ASP A 19 -4.85 -5.88 21.89
C ASP A 19 -4.18 -6.61 23.08
N ASP A 20 -3.89 -5.92 24.18
CA ASP A 20 -3.45 -6.52 25.44
C ASP A 20 -4.58 -6.40 26.50
N LEU A 21 -5.66 -7.17 26.34
CA LEU A 21 -6.58 -7.46 27.44
C LEU A 21 -6.29 -8.85 27.99
N PRO A 22 -6.14 -8.99 29.32
CA PRO A 22 -5.88 -10.29 29.97
C PRO A 22 -7.12 -11.20 29.91
N PRO A 23 -6.96 -12.52 29.92
CA PRO A 23 -8.08 -13.46 29.90
C PRO A 23 -8.85 -13.40 31.20
N SER A 24 -10.11 -13.02 31.17
CA SER A 24 -11.04 -13.09 32.29
C SER A 24 -11.35 -14.54 32.65
N GLY A 25 -11.27 -14.79 33.94
CA GLY A 25 -11.31 -16.07 34.57
C GLY A 25 -12.62 -16.84 34.43
N THR A 26 -12.44 -18.12 34.54
CA THR A 26 -13.39 -19.22 34.73
C THR A 26 -14.44 -18.98 35.83
N THR A 27 -15.71 -19.25 35.48
CA THR A 27 -16.68 -19.74 36.48
C THR A 27 -17.43 -20.94 35.91
N THR A 28 -17.34 -21.99 36.69
CA THR A 28 -18.00 -23.29 36.58
C THR A 28 -19.48 -23.22 36.90
N SER A 29 -20.33 -23.95 36.17
CA SER A 29 -21.49 -24.62 36.78
C SER A 29 -21.97 -25.81 35.95
N LYS A 30 -22.34 -26.82 36.69
CA LYS A 30 -22.60 -28.22 36.40
C LYS A 30 -23.97 -28.51 35.79
N SER A 31 -24.02 -29.76 35.28
CA SER A 31 -25.17 -30.73 35.19
C SER A 31 -25.94 -30.67 33.85
N SER A 32 -26.34 -31.73 33.25
CA SER A 32 -26.59 -33.14 33.50
C SER A 32 -26.89 -33.86 32.19
N ARG A 33 -26.48 -35.11 32.07
CA ARG A 33 -26.94 -36.14 31.11
C ARG A 33 -28.34 -36.65 31.51
N PRO A 34 -29.09 -37.51 30.72
CA PRO A 34 -28.68 -38.73 29.98
C PRO A 34 -29.38 -38.94 28.62
N ALA A 35 -28.81 -39.73 27.75
CA ALA A 35 -28.94 -41.15 27.36
C ALA A 35 -30.15 -41.52 26.49
N GLU A 36 -29.90 -42.23 25.46
CA GLU A 36 -30.18 -43.55 24.88
C GLU A 36 -30.55 -43.49 23.40
N SER A 37 -29.90 -44.22 22.58
CA SER A 37 -29.91 -45.57 21.99
C SER A 37 -30.71 -45.62 20.68
N SER A 38 -30.24 -46.19 19.59
CA SER A 38 -30.11 -47.58 19.23
C SER A 38 -29.87 -47.77 17.71
N HIS A 39 -28.97 -48.71 17.37
CA HIS A 39 -28.95 -49.70 16.28
C HIS A 39 -29.35 -49.34 14.84
N SER A 40 -28.53 -49.69 13.82
CA SER A 40 -28.31 -51.06 13.30
C SER A 40 -27.42 -51.05 12.03
N THR A 41 -26.38 -51.84 12.06
CA THR A 41 -25.90 -52.93 11.17
C THR A 41 -25.57 -52.76 9.69
N ARG A 42 -24.30 -53.19 9.42
CA ARG A 42 -23.78 -54.08 8.31
C ARG A 42 -23.63 -53.49 6.93
N ARG A 43 -22.53 -53.67 6.20
CA ARG A 43 -21.55 -54.76 5.96
C ARG A 43 -20.38 -54.27 5.15
N SER A 44 -19.18 -54.71 5.46
CA SER A 44 -18.07 -54.86 4.50
C SER A 44 -18.21 -56.17 3.74
N PRO A 45 -17.59 -56.36 2.60
CA PRO A 45 -16.30 -57.02 2.49
C PRO A 45 -15.46 -56.48 1.29
N SER A 46 -14.24 -56.77 0.99
CA SER A 46 -13.21 -57.75 1.30
C SER A 46 -11.96 -57.39 0.47
N LEU A 47 -10.84 -57.73 1.01
CA LEU A 47 -9.47 -57.75 0.55
C LEU A 47 -9.23 -58.53 -0.76
N VAL A 48 -8.07 -58.23 -1.47
CA VAL A 48 -7.02 -59.15 -1.94
C VAL A 48 -6.11 -58.43 -2.93
N PRO A 49 -4.85 -58.80 -3.24
CA PRO A 49 -3.62 -58.43 -2.54
C PRO A 49 -2.49 -57.85 -3.45
N VAL A 50 -1.41 -57.47 -2.79
CA VAL A 50 -0.07 -57.07 -3.30
C VAL A 50 0.68 -58.25 -3.96
N PRO A 51 1.65 -57.95 -4.86
CA PRO A 51 2.97 -58.57 -4.74
C PRO A 51 4.14 -57.62 -4.85
N THR A 52 5.06 -57.71 -3.92
CA THR A 52 6.49 -57.40 -3.94
C THR A 52 7.27 -58.72 -4.11
N PRO A 53 8.60 -58.75 -4.27
CA PRO A 53 9.63 -57.86 -4.80
C PRO A 53 10.64 -58.58 -5.75
N LEU A 54 11.63 -57.88 -6.26
CA LEU A 54 12.94 -58.50 -6.61
C LEU A 54 14.10 -57.52 -6.39
N GLU A 55 14.98 -57.95 -5.47
CA GLU A 55 16.32 -57.43 -5.24
C GLU A 55 17.25 -57.78 -6.40
N VAL A 56 18.18 -56.87 -6.73
CA VAL A 56 19.49 -57.22 -7.31
C VAL A 56 20.57 -56.39 -6.64
N LYS A 57 21.50 -57.08 -5.99
CA LYS A 57 22.75 -56.61 -5.43
C LYS A 57 23.77 -56.33 -6.53
N ALA A 58 24.62 -55.34 -6.36
CA ALA A 58 26.08 -55.43 -6.64
C ALA A 58 26.82 -54.22 -6.09
N GLU A 59 27.84 -54.49 -5.33
CA GLU A 59 28.95 -53.66 -4.81
C GLU A 59 30.09 -53.56 -5.82
N PRO A 60 31.27 -52.97 -5.46
CA PRO A 60 31.65 -51.54 -5.49
C PRO A 60 32.92 -51.28 -6.34
N ALA A 61 33.26 -50.05 -6.63
CA ALA A 61 34.60 -49.70 -7.11
C ALA A 61 35.08 -48.31 -6.62
N ARG A 62 36.02 -48.37 -5.81
CA ARG A 62 37.28 -47.67 -5.42
C ARG A 62 37.50 -46.23 -5.91
N THR A 63 37.82 -45.42 -4.91
CA THR A 63 38.54 -44.13 -4.91
C THR A 63 39.93 -44.19 -5.56
N PRO A 64 40.51 -43.00 -5.88
CA PRO A 64 41.77 -42.71 -5.21
C PRO A 64 41.81 -41.33 -4.52
N VAL A 65 42.51 -41.37 -3.41
CA VAL A 65 42.95 -40.34 -2.50
C VAL A 65 44.02 -39.46 -3.17
N CYS A 66 43.94 -38.15 -2.98
CA CYS A 66 45.12 -37.33 -2.95
C CYS A 66 45.00 -36.28 -1.83
N SER A 67 45.85 -36.46 -0.84
CA SER A 67 46.10 -35.59 0.30
C SER A 67 46.97 -34.41 -0.10
N LEU A 68 46.67 -33.22 0.38
CA LEU A 68 47.65 -32.20 0.73
C LEU A 68 47.09 -31.32 1.86
N THR A 69 47.74 -31.44 2.98
CA THR A 69 47.77 -30.62 4.19
C THR A 69 48.30 -29.22 3.93
N ILE A 70 47.87 -28.28 4.81
CA ILE A 70 48.43 -27.01 5.31
C ILE A 70 47.32 -25.97 5.21
N GLY A 71 46.89 -25.25 6.26
CA GLY A 71 47.40 -24.75 7.48
C GLY A 71 46.24 -24.08 8.24
N SER A 72 46.31 -24.22 9.52
CA SER A 72 45.56 -23.51 10.53
C SER A 72 45.77 -22.00 10.44
N GLU A 73 44.67 -21.25 10.46
CA GLU A 73 44.55 -19.94 11.11
C GLU A 73 43.34 -19.16 10.51
N ALA A 74 42.26 -19.08 11.25
CA ALA A 74 41.34 -17.97 11.34
C ALA A 74 40.08 -18.37 12.12
N ARG A 75 40.27 -18.72 13.37
CA ARG A 75 39.21 -18.50 14.39
C ARG A 75 39.53 -17.18 15.04
N GLN A 76 38.73 -16.15 14.73
CA GLN A 76 38.38 -15.00 15.59
C GLN A 76 37.82 -13.89 14.72
N SER A 77 36.51 -13.73 14.74
CA SER A 77 35.81 -12.45 14.90
C SER A 77 34.31 -12.61 14.58
N ALA A 78 33.63 -13.36 15.43
CA ALA A 78 32.20 -13.10 15.62
C ALA A 78 32.09 -11.99 16.66
N ALA A 79 32.35 -10.76 16.24
CA ALA A 79 32.06 -9.58 17.04
C ALA A 79 30.53 -9.41 17.07
N ARG A 80 29.96 -9.66 18.23
CA ARG A 80 28.61 -9.27 18.62
C ARG A 80 28.49 -7.76 18.42
N ASN A 81 27.78 -7.32 17.37
CA ASN A 81 27.26 -5.97 17.31
C ASN A 81 26.13 -5.83 18.33
N GLN A 82 26.50 -5.49 19.55
CA GLN A 82 25.57 -4.92 20.51
C GLN A 82 25.25 -3.50 20.03
N VAL A 83 24.06 -3.34 19.47
CA VAL A 83 23.47 -2.02 19.22
C VAL A 83 23.16 -1.41 20.60
N ASN A 84 23.86 -0.34 20.95
CA ASN A 84 23.59 0.42 22.16
C ASN A 84 22.14 0.95 22.12
N PRO A 85 21.38 0.83 23.23
CA PRO A 85 20.08 1.45 23.31
C PRO A 85 20.22 2.96 23.30
N LEU A 86 19.39 3.62 22.49
CA LEU A 86 19.26 5.06 22.41
C LEU A 86 19.01 5.66 23.80
N LYS A 87 20.01 6.33 24.37
CA LYS A 87 19.83 7.18 25.53
C LYS A 87 19.32 8.53 25.04
N PHE A 88 18.05 8.79 25.25
CA PHE A 88 17.54 10.15 25.19
C PHE A 88 17.95 10.86 26.48
N GLU A 89 18.82 11.85 26.40
CA GLU A 89 19.13 12.74 27.50
C GLU A 89 17.91 13.62 27.78
N THR A 90 17.29 13.39 28.92
CA THR A 90 16.31 14.30 29.52
C THR A 90 17.07 15.38 30.27
N SER A 91 16.97 16.62 29.83
CA SER A 91 17.46 17.79 30.57
C SER A 91 16.71 17.91 31.90
N PRO A 92 17.40 18.35 32.96
CA PRO A 92 16.83 18.35 34.31
C PRO A 92 15.77 19.44 34.49
N SER A 93 14.64 19.05 35.08
CA SER A 93 13.57 19.94 35.48
C SER A 93 13.98 20.82 36.66
N LEU A 94 13.94 22.14 36.48
CA LEU A 94 13.93 23.09 37.57
C LEU A 94 12.54 23.14 38.19
N ALA A 95 12.44 22.67 39.41
CA ALA A 95 11.27 22.80 40.26
C ALA A 95 11.10 24.26 40.75
N GLY A 96 10.04 24.91 40.30
CA GLY A 96 9.59 26.19 40.82
C GLY A 96 8.09 26.16 41.06
N LYS A 97 7.70 26.09 42.34
CA LYS A 97 6.31 26.27 42.80
C LYS A 97 5.80 27.67 42.45
N ARG A 98 4.65 27.77 41.76
CA ARG A 98 3.72 28.92 41.95
C ARG A 98 2.29 28.60 41.53
N LYS A 99 1.39 29.03 42.36
CA LYS A 99 -0.04 29.17 42.54
C LYS A 99 -0.96 29.06 41.30
N LYS A 100 -2.11 28.39 41.58
CA LYS A 100 -3.37 28.41 40.85
C LYS A 100 -3.84 29.80 40.43
N GLU A 101 -4.21 29.91 39.17
CA GLU A 101 -5.32 30.77 38.73
C GLU A 101 -6.06 30.07 37.58
N THR A 102 -7.35 30.13 37.66
CA THR A 102 -8.36 29.48 36.80
C THR A 102 -8.56 30.28 35.53
N SER A 103 -8.52 29.64 34.38
CA SER A 103 -9.31 30.06 33.21
C SER A 103 -9.44 28.93 32.21
N ASP A 104 -10.63 28.80 31.64
CA ASP A 104 -11.18 27.85 30.71
C ASP A 104 -10.28 27.43 29.57
N GLY A 105 -10.18 26.11 29.37
CA GLY A 105 -9.57 25.51 28.21
C GLY A 105 -10.22 24.17 27.88
N SER A 106 -10.91 24.13 26.78
CA SER A 106 -11.63 22.99 26.24
C SER A 106 -10.74 21.75 26.06
N GLY A 107 -10.94 20.77 26.89
CA GLY A 107 -10.37 19.42 26.77
C GLY A 107 -11.23 18.55 25.88
N TRP A 108 -10.59 17.75 25.07
CA TRP A 108 -11.23 16.70 24.28
C TRP A 108 -11.43 15.48 25.17
N ALA A 109 -12.68 15.25 25.58
CA ALA A 109 -13.11 14.02 26.24
C ALA A 109 -13.93 13.20 25.24
N LEU A 110 -13.55 11.94 25.09
CA LEU A 110 -14.36 10.90 24.46
C LEU A 110 -15.47 10.52 25.44
N SER A 111 -16.72 10.58 25.02
CA SER A 111 -17.81 9.88 25.69
C SER A 111 -18.72 9.23 24.66
N ASP A 112 -18.88 7.93 24.83
CA ASP A 112 -19.97 7.14 24.26
C ASP A 112 -21.29 7.59 24.87
N SER A 113 -22.31 7.69 24.02
CA SER A 113 -23.65 7.16 24.32
C SER A 113 -24.61 7.46 23.18
N ASP A 114 -25.38 6.45 22.87
CA ASP A 114 -26.51 6.40 21.96
C ASP A 114 -27.68 7.25 22.48
N ASP A 115 -28.51 7.66 21.58
CA ASP A 115 -29.97 7.67 21.50
C ASP A 115 -30.62 8.98 21.04
N ASP A 116 -31.36 8.78 19.97
CA ASP A 116 -32.70 9.24 19.55
C ASP A 116 -33.20 10.69 19.68
N ASP A 117 -33.67 11.12 18.47
CA ASP A 117 -34.90 11.88 18.13
C ASP A 117 -35.34 13.12 18.94
N LEU A 118 -35.58 14.20 18.22
CA LEU A 118 -36.83 14.94 17.99
C LEU A 118 -36.66 16.40 17.55
N GLU A 119 -37.28 16.67 16.41
CA GLU A 119 -38.08 17.85 15.99
C GLU A 119 -37.72 19.30 16.39
N VAL A 120 -37.57 20.09 15.34
CA VAL A 120 -38.23 21.37 14.97
C VAL A 120 -38.46 22.45 16.01
N LYS A 121 -37.87 23.62 15.77
CA LYS A 121 -38.64 24.90 15.68
C LYS A 121 -37.83 26.05 15.07
N ARG A 122 -38.40 26.59 14.00
CA ARG A 122 -38.07 27.89 13.37
C ARG A 122 -38.36 29.06 14.32
N LYS A 123 -37.54 30.11 14.28
CA LYS A 123 -38.07 31.49 14.36
C LYS A 123 -37.15 32.45 13.61
N ASN A 124 -37.80 33.18 12.68
CA ASN A 124 -37.34 34.36 11.95
C ASN A 124 -37.19 35.59 12.84
N GLN A 125 -36.27 36.50 12.42
CA GLN A 125 -36.52 37.95 12.28
C GLN A 125 -35.24 38.61 11.81
N SER A 126 -35.16 39.06 10.64
CA SER A 126 -35.37 40.36 9.93
C SER A 126 -34.72 41.57 10.62
N SER A 127 -33.77 42.23 9.94
CA SER A 127 -33.89 43.58 9.37
C SER A 127 -32.53 44.16 8.93
N LEU A 128 -32.50 44.61 7.68
CA LEU A 128 -31.62 45.61 7.06
C LEU A 128 -32.13 47.02 7.41
N PRO A 129 -31.49 48.19 7.08
CA PRO A 129 -30.55 48.43 5.99
C PRO A 129 -29.47 49.58 6.20
N GLY A 130 -28.48 49.63 5.30
CA GLY A 130 -28.15 50.85 4.57
C GLY A 130 -26.91 51.68 4.93
N ARG A 131 -25.94 51.74 4.04
CA ARG A 131 -25.51 52.91 3.23
C ARG A 131 -24.05 52.84 2.79
N ALA A 132 -23.81 52.97 1.52
CA ALA A 132 -22.51 53.30 0.91
C ALA A 132 -22.51 54.79 0.48
N PRO A 133 -21.44 55.30 -0.20
CA PRO A 133 -20.01 55.49 0.13
C PRO A 133 -19.64 56.99 0.18
N PRO A 134 -18.41 57.50 0.19
CA PRO A 134 -17.66 57.73 -1.04
C PRO A 134 -16.11 57.77 -0.99
N ASN A 135 -15.54 57.54 -2.18
CA ASN A 135 -14.32 58.10 -2.79
C ASN A 135 -12.96 58.18 -2.09
N GLY A 136 -12.03 57.47 -2.70
CA GLY A 136 -10.85 57.99 -3.42
C GLY A 136 -9.64 58.42 -2.59
N GLU A 137 -8.60 57.61 -2.64
CA GLU A 137 -7.23 58.10 -2.67
C GLU A 137 -6.23 57.00 -3.07
N THR A 138 -5.40 57.35 -4.02
CA THR A 138 -4.23 56.63 -4.53
C THR A 138 -3.19 56.42 -3.42
N LYS A 139 -2.82 55.16 -3.13
CA LYS A 139 -1.66 54.85 -2.28
C LYS A 139 -0.60 54.06 -3.03
N LYS A 140 0.62 54.55 -2.89
CA LYS A 140 1.90 54.00 -3.35
C LYS A 140 2.12 52.55 -2.89
N PRO A 141 2.96 51.74 -3.61
CA PRO A 141 3.21 50.37 -3.23
C PRO A 141 3.91 50.24 -1.89
N LYS A 142 3.30 49.53 -0.99
CA LYS A 142 3.85 49.18 0.32
C LYS A 142 4.76 47.96 0.13
N VAL A 143 6.01 48.12 0.57
CA VAL A 143 6.97 47.02 0.74
C VAL A 143 6.31 45.95 1.61
N GLU A 144 6.17 44.74 1.07
CA GLU A 144 5.71 43.58 1.81
C GLU A 144 6.74 43.26 2.91
N SER A 145 6.35 43.47 4.16
CA SER A 145 7.10 42.95 5.29
C SER A 145 7.03 41.41 5.26
N GLU A 146 8.17 40.78 5.22
CA GLU A 146 8.32 39.33 5.33
C GLU A 146 7.57 38.81 6.58
N ARG A 147 6.52 38.01 6.36
CA ARG A 147 5.89 37.26 7.45
C ARG A 147 6.86 36.20 7.94
N PRO A 148 6.96 35.93 9.24
CA PRO A 148 7.78 34.86 9.75
C PRO A 148 7.33 33.53 9.12
N PRO A 149 8.24 32.59 8.83
CA PRO A 149 7.93 31.33 8.20
C PRO A 149 6.90 30.55 9.02
N SER A 150 5.91 29.97 8.33
CA SER A 150 4.91 29.07 8.94
C SER A 150 5.62 27.89 9.60
N PRO A 151 5.27 27.50 10.85
CA PRO A 151 5.90 26.37 11.54
C PRO A 151 5.73 25.01 10.84
N HIS A 152 4.94 24.94 9.79
CA HIS A 152 4.65 23.68 9.05
C HIS A 152 5.40 23.56 7.72
N GLY A 153 6.41 24.39 7.46
CA GLY A 153 7.14 24.39 6.18
C GLY A 153 6.27 24.82 4.98
N ARG A 154 6.88 25.43 4.00
CA ARG A 154 6.20 25.72 2.73
C ARG A 154 6.28 24.49 1.83
N LEU A 155 5.14 24.04 1.29
CA LEU A 155 5.12 23.09 0.18
C LEU A 155 5.64 23.79 -1.07
N TYR A 156 6.78 23.33 -1.55
CA TYR A 156 7.32 23.78 -2.84
C TYR A 156 6.76 22.87 -3.93
N TYR A 157 6.03 23.46 -4.86
CA TYR A 157 5.62 22.77 -6.08
C TYR A 157 6.63 23.11 -7.17
N ILE A 158 7.29 22.09 -7.67
CA ILE A 158 8.13 22.22 -8.85
C ILE A 158 7.18 22.38 -10.05
N ASP A 159 7.40 23.42 -10.86
CA ASP A 159 6.62 23.65 -12.06
C ASP A 159 6.81 22.51 -13.06
N GLU A 160 5.75 22.25 -13.84
CA GLU A 160 5.82 21.25 -14.90
C GLU A 160 6.71 21.77 -16.03
N PRO A 161 7.72 21.00 -16.50
CA PRO A 161 8.42 21.33 -17.73
C PRO A 161 7.44 21.39 -18.91
N ASP A 162 7.68 22.26 -19.88
CA ASP A 162 6.82 22.42 -21.07
C ASP A 162 6.65 21.11 -21.85
N ASP A 163 7.66 20.23 -21.80
CA ASP A 163 7.70 18.92 -22.45
C ASP A 163 7.31 17.74 -21.53
N PHE A 164 6.74 18.02 -20.35
CA PHE A 164 6.37 16.98 -19.37
C PHE A 164 5.25 16.06 -19.90
N PHE A 165 4.37 16.61 -20.73
CA PHE A 165 3.31 15.87 -21.41
C PHE A 165 3.60 15.77 -22.90
N GLU A 166 3.88 14.55 -23.35
CA GLU A 166 4.09 14.29 -24.78
C GLU A 166 2.74 14.27 -25.52
N SER A 167 2.76 14.74 -26.78
CA SER A 167 1.57 14.70 -27.66
C SER A 167 1.34 13.31 -28.28
N SER A 168 2.24 12.37 -28.08
CA SER A 168 2.17 10.99 -28.57
C SER A 168 2.05 10.01 -27.40
N LEU A 169 1.50 8.83 -27.67
CA LEU A 169 1.50 7.74 -26.69
C LEU A 169 2.95 7.45 -26.28
N PRO A 170 3.25 7.40 -24.98
CA PRO A 170 4.57 6.99 -24.52
C PRO A 170 4.87 5.57 -25.02
N CYS A 171 6.14 5.30 -25.32
CA CYS A 171 6.60 3.95 -25.64
C CYS A 171 6.49 3.10 -24.36
N LEU A 172 5.40 2.36 -24.22
CA LEU A 172 5.09 1.58 -23.03
C LEU A 172 5.67 0.17 -23.14
N ASN A 173 6.25 -0.32 -22.05
CA ASN A 173 6.58 -1.73 -21.94
C ASN A 173 5.30 -2.54 -21.64
N ASP A 174 4.71 -3.13 -22.65
CA ASP A 174 3.46 -3.87 -22.52
C ASP A 174 3.63 -5.30 -21.96
N THR A 175 4.86 -5.80 -21.80
CA THR A 175 5.11 -7.16 -21.31
C THR A 175 4.55 -7.34 -19.89
N TYR A 176 4.92 -6.47 -18.97
CA TYR A 176 4.48 -6.54 -17.57
C TYR A 176 3.35 -5.55 -17.25
N ARG A 177 3.18 -4.52 -18.08
CA ARG A 177 2.21 -3.43 -17.87
C ARG A 177 2.33 -2.78 -16.48
N PHE A 178 3.55 -2.78 -15.95
CA PHE A 178 3.94 -2.11 -14.72
C PHE A 178 4.71 -0.84 -15.05
N TYR A 179 4.23 0.29 -14.55
CA TYR A 179 4.76 1.61 -14.84
C TYR A 179 5.00 2.39 -13.56
N LEU A 180 6.03 3.24 -13.57
CA LEU A 180 6.20 4.29 -12.56
C LEU A 180 5.47 5.56 -13.01
N ASN A 181 5.18 6.47 -12.06
CA ASN A 181 4.66 7.78 -12.42
C ASN A 181 5.76 8.70 -12.95
N LYS A 182 5.39 9.70 -13.76
CA LYS A 182 6.25 10.84 -14.07
C LYS A 182 6.44 11.69 -12.80
N VAL A 183 7.67 12.15 -12.57
CA VAL A 183 8.03 12.99 -11.42
C VAL A 183 8.67 14.28 -11.92
N THR A 184 8.18 15.43 -11.44
CA THR A 184 8.78 16.74 -11.74
C THR A 184 10.11 16.91 -11.02
N GLY A 185 11.05 17.60 -11.65
CA GLY A 185 12.39 17.79 -11.09
C GLY A 185 13.37 16.66 -11.37
N LEU A 186 12.96 15.61 -12.09
CA LEU A 186 13.88 14.59 -12.61
C LEU A 186 14.30 14.91 -14.05
N ASP A 187 15.51 14.48 -14.43
CA ASP A 187 15.94 14.48 -15.83
C ASP A 187 14.91 13.70 -16.68
N ARG A 188 14.57 14.24 -17.84
CA ARG A 188 13.57 13.70 -18.78
C ARG A 188 13.73 12.21 -19.06
N LYS A 189 14.97 11.75 -19.20
CA LYS A 189 15.29 10.33 -19.44
C LYS A 189 14.69 9.39 -18.37
N PHE A 190 14.59 9.83 -17.09
CA PHE A 190 14.02 9.04 -16.00
C PHE A 190 12.50 9.04 -15.98
N ASN A 191 11.86 9.91 -16.77
CA ASN A 191 10.42 9.92 -17.00
C ASN A 191 10.02 9.18 -18.29
N SER A 192 10.99 8.68 -19.07
CA SER A 192 10.72 7.86 -20.25
C SER A 192 10.04 6.57 -19.85
N GLY A 193 8.92 6.22 -20.52
CA GLY A 193 8.10 5.05 -20.17
C GLY A 193 7.31 5.15 -18.87
N ALA A 194 7.37 6.29 -18.16
CA ALA A 194 6.54 6.58 -17.00
C ALA A 194 5.20 7.22 -17.42
N LEU A 195 4.19 7.11 -16.57
CA LEU A 195 2.83 7.63 -16.83
C LEU A 195 2.43 8.69 -15.80
N HIS A 196 1.78 9.74 -16.26
CA HIS A 196 1.05 10.67 -15.41
C HIS A 196 -0.46 10.41 -15.52
N ILE A 197 -1.25 10.91 -14.56
CA ILE A 197 -2.72 10.78 -14.62
C ILE A 197 -3.30 11.37 -15.92
N LYS A 198 -2.73 12.46 -16.43
CA LYS A 198 -3.15 13.05 -17.71
C LYS A 198 -2.88 12.11 -18.90
N ASP A 199 -1.77 11.35 -18.86
CA ASP A 199 -1.50 10.35 -19.90
C ASP A 199 -2.57 9.25 -19.86
N ILE A 200 -2.90 8.75 -18.65
CA ILE A 200 -3.91 7.70 -18.45
C ILE A 200 -5.29 8.12 -18.94
N LEU A 201 -5.65 9.39 -18.72
CA LEU A 201 -6.95 9.96 -19.11
C LEU A 201 -6.94 10.55 -20.52
N SER A 202 -5.82 10.44 -21.26
CA SER A 202 -5.69 10.97 -22.61
C SER A 202 -6.64 10.30 -23.60
N PRO A 203 -7.19 11.04 -24.59
CA PRO A 203 -7.99 10.48 -25.68
C PRO A 203 -7.22 9.45 -26.52
N LEU A 204 -5.89 9.44 -26.45
CA LEU A 204 -5.05 8.44 -27.10
C LEU A 204 -5.29 7.01 -26.57
N PHE A 205 -5.87 6.86 -25.40
CA PHE A 205 -6.23 5.55 -24.81
C PHE A 205 -7.67 5.12 -25.08
N GLY A 206 -8.48 5.96 -25.71
CA GLY A 206 -9.87 5.68 -26.06
C GLY A 206 -10.82 6.83 -25.74
N THR A 207 -12.07 6.73 -26.19
CA THR A 207 -13.14 7.72 -25.96
C THR A 207 -13.84 7.45 -24.65
N LEU A 208 -13.42 8.14 -23.59
CA LEU A 208 -13.92 7.91 -22.22
C LEU A 208 -15.41 8.30 -22.08
N LYS A 209 -16.21 7.37 -21.57
CA LYS A 209 -17.65 7.56 -21.27
C LYS A 209 -17.92 7.80 -19.79
N GLU A 210 -17.31 7.04 -18.93
CA GLU A 210 -17.54 7.11 -17.48
C GLU A 210 -16.33 6.51 -16.74
N SER A 211 -16.10 6.94 -15.48
CA SER A 211 -15.04 6.37 -14.64
C SER A 211 -15.45 6.17 -13.18
N VAL A 212 -14.81 5.20 -12.51
CA VAL A 212 -14.83 5.07 -11.05
C VAL A 212 -13.45 5.30 -10.51
N GLN A 213 -13.35 6.12 -9.48
CA GLN A 213 -12.12 6.45 -8.79
C GLN A 213 -12.18 5.94 -7.35
N PHE A 214 -11.53 4.80 -7.07
CA PHE A 214 -11.32 4.31 -5.71
C PHE A 214 -10.07 4.97 -5.15
N ASN A 215 -10.17 5.66 -4.02
CA ASN A 215 -8.99 6.22 -3.40
C ASN A 215 -9.20 6.50 -1.90
N TYR A 216 -8.09 6.81 -1.22
CA TYR A 216 -8.04 7.19 0.18
C TYR A 216 -8.11 8.70 0.37
N CYS A 217 -7.39 9.48 -0.46
CA CYS A 217 -7.36 10.94 -0.42
C CYS A 217 -7.69 11.53 -1.77
N PHE A 218 -8.51 12.58 -1.78
CA PHE A 218 -8.95 13.29 -2.97
C PHE A 218 -8.76 14.81 -2.85
N ASP A 219 -8.23 15.42 -3.91
CA ASP A 219 -8.41 16.82 -4.26
C ASP A 219 -9.30 16.85 -5.51
N ILE A 220 -10.61 16.97 -5.32
CA ILE A 220 -11.58 16.85 -6.43
C ILE A 220 -11.38 17.95 -7.48
N PRO A 221 -11.20 19.25 -7.11
CA PRO A 221 -10.90 20.29 -8.08
C PRO A 221 -9.64 20.02 -8.91
N TRP A 222 -8.58 19.51 -8.29
CA TRP A 222 -7.38 19.13 -9.01
C TRP A 222 -7.62 17.91 -9.90
N MET A 223 -8.28 16.87 -9.39
CA MET A 223 -8.58 15.64 -10.12
C MET A 223 -9.39 15.92 -11.40
N VAL A 224 -10.45 16.74 -11.32
CA VAL A 224 -11.28 17.08 -12.48
C VAL A 224 -10.48 17.83 -13.55
N LYS A 225 -9.50 18.65 -13.14
CA LYS A 225 -8.60 19.34 -14.09
C LYS A 225 -7.64 18.39 -14.82
N GLN A 226 -7.45 17.16 -14.34
CA GLN A 226 -6.60 16.19 -15.04
C GLN A 226 -7.30 15.56 -16.25
N PHE A 227 -8.62 15.57 -16.29
CA PHE A 227 -9.38 15.13 -17.46
C PHE A 227 -9.20 16.13 -18.61
N PRO A 228 -8.97 15.65 -19.85
CA PRO A 228 -8.99 16.50 -21.05
C PRO A 228 -10.32 17.26 -21.16
N SER A 229 -10.31 18.36 -21.93
CA SER A 229 -11.49 19.20 -22.10
C SER A 229 -12.73 18.42 -22.54
N GLU A 230 -12.57 17.48 -23.45
CA GLU A 230 -13.60 16.63 -24.04
C GLU A 230 -14.19 15.62 -23.05
N PHE A 231 -13.42 15.18 -22.03
CA PHE A 231 -13.87 14.21 -21.03
C PHE A 231 -14.14 14.82 -19.65
N ARG A 232 -13.98 16.14 -19.50
CA ARG A 232 -14.06 16.83 -18.19
C ARG A 232 -15.43 16.73 -17.54
N HIS A 233 -16.46 16.49 -18.32
CA HIS A 233 -17.86 16.38 -17.87
C HIS A 233 -18.38 14.93 -17.90
N CYS A 234 -17.55 13.96 -18.26
CA CYS A 234 -17.93 12.55 -18.17
C CYS A 234 -18.25 12.18 -16.71
N PRO A 235 -19.26 11.34 -16.46
CA PRO A 235 -19.61 10.92 -15.11
C PRO A 235 -18.44 10.28 -14.38
N VAL A 236 -18.22 10.67 -13.13
CA VAL A 236 -17.19 10.13 -12.23
C VAL A 236 -17.87 9.66 -10.94
N LEU A 237 -17.68 8.39 -10.60
CA LEU A 237 -18.05 7.85 -9.30
C LEU A 237 -16.82 7.81 -8.39
N ILE A 238 -16.86 8.49 -7.24
CA ILE A 238 -15.80 8.46 -6.22
C ILE A 238 -16.18 7.45 -5.14
N VAL A 239 -15.33 6.43 -4.96
CA VAL A 239 -15.46 5.45 -3.86
C VAL A 239 -14.44 5.81 -2.78
N HIS A 240 -14.94 6.15 -1.58
CA HIS A 240 -14.16 6.70 -0.48
C HIS A 240 -14.51 6.07 0.88
N GLY A 241 -13.64 6.25 1.87
CA GLY A 241 -13.86 5.77 3.24
C GLY A 241 -14.11 6.87 4.27
N ASP A 242 -14.20 8.13 3.83
CA ASP A 242 -14.30 9.28 4.74
C ASP A 242 -15.57 9.25 5.57
N LYS A 243 -15.43 9.62 6.86
CA LYS A 243 -16.52 9.70 7.83
C LYS A 243 -16.60 11.10 8.43
N ARG A 244 -17.74 11.45 9.01
CA ARG A 244 -17.97 12.70 9.76
C ARG A 244 -17.50 13.94 8.96
N GLU A 245 -16.67 14.78 9.55
CA GLU A 245 -16.17 16.01 8.93
C GLU A 245 -15.35 15.79 7.65
N ALA A 246 -14.55 14.72 7.58
CA ALA A 246 -13.80 14.40 6.36
C ALA A 246 -14.77 14.16 5.18
N LYS A 247 -15.85 13.39 5.41
CA LYS A 247 -16.91 13.20 4.42
C LYS A 247 -17.57 14.53 4.04
N ALA A 248 -17.92 15.37 5.02
CA ALA A 248 -18.54 16.68 4.74
C ALA A 248 -17.62 17.55 3.85
N ARG A 249 -16.32 17.60 4.15
CA ARG A 249 -15.33 18.31 3.33
C ARG A 249 -15.21 17.73 1.92
N LEU A 250 -15.20 16.40 1.78
CA LEU A 250 -15.15 15.75 0.47
C LEU A 250 -16.36 16.09 -0.38
N LEU A 251 -17.57 15.99 0.20
CA LEU A 251 -18.82 16.34 -0.49
C LEU A 251 -18.87 17.83 -0.88
N GLN A 252 -18.36 18.71 -0.01
CA GLN A 252 -18.25 20.14 -0.32
C GLN A 252 -17.32 20.40 -1.52
N GLN A 253 -16.20 19.70 -1.63
CA GLN A 253 -15.30 19.81 -2.79
C GLN A 253 -16.00 19.36 -4.09
N GLY A 254 -16.93 18.41 -4.00
CA GLY A 254 -17.69 17.91 -5.15
C GLY A 254 -18.84 18.81 -5.61
N GLN A 255 -19.32 19.73 -4.77
CA GLN A 255 -20.49 20.58 -5.09
C GLN A 255 -20.39 21.32 -6.44
N PRO A 256 -19.21 21.86 -6.85
CA PRO A 256 -19.09 22.54 -8.15
C PRO A 256 -19.15 21.58 -9.36
N PHE A 257 -19.14 20.27 -9.15
CA PHE A 257 -19.01 19.26 -10.20
C PHE A 257 -20.20 18.29 -10.19
N PRO A 258 -21.34 18.63 -10.83
CA PRO A 258 -22.59 17.85 -10.77
C PRO A 258 -22.45 16.45 -11.40
N HIS A 259 -21.46 16.20 -12.22
CA HIS A 259 -21.13 14.90 -12.82
C HIS A 259 -20.34 13.98 -11.89
N VAL A 260 -19.90 14.46 -10.70
CA VAL A 260 -19.20 13.67 -9.69
C VAL A 260 -20.20 13.12 -8.68
N ARG A 261 -20.25 11.80 -8.57
CA ARG A 261 -21.09 11.06 -7.61
C ARG A 261 -20.20 10.39 -6.56
N PHE A 262 -20.78 10.00 -5.44
CA PHE A 262 -20.06 9.44 -4.29
C PHE A 262 -20.66 8.11 -3.84
N CYS A 263 -19.77 7.16 -3.54
CA CYS A 263 -20.07 5.89 -2.90
C CYS A 263 -19.19 5.75 -1.66
N GLN A 264 -19.79 5.60 -0.48
CA GLN A 264 -19.03 5.43 0.77
C GLN A 264 -18.84 3.96 1.08
N ALA A 265 -17.57 3.51 1.13
CA ALA A 265 -17.21 2.17 1.56
C ALA A 265 -17.55 1.95 3.05
N LYS A 266 -18.12 0.78 3.37
CA LYS A 266 -18.44 0.40 4.75
C LYS A 266 -17.17 0.01 5.49
N LEU A 267 -16.93 0.63 6.64
CA LEU A 267 -15.80 0.38 7.53
C LEU A 267 -16.32 0.10 8.95
N ASP A 268 -16.80 -1.13 9.15
CA ASP A 268 -17.48 -1.54 10.38
C ASP A 268 -16.49 -1.98 11.48
N ILE A 269 -15.21 -2.20 11.12
CA ILE A 269 -14.16 -2.55 12.07
C ILE A 269 -13.38 -1.30 12.45
N ALA A 270 -13.16 -1.09 13.75
CA ALA A 270 -12.39 0.05 14.25
C ALA A 270 -11.00 0.12 13.61
N PHE A 271 -10.53 1.36 13.37
CA PHE A 271 -9.22 1.64 12.73
C PHE A 271 -9.04 1.09 11.31
N GLY A 272 -10.11 0.65 10.66
CA GLY A 272 -10.10 0.28 9.25
C GLY A 272 -10.11 1.51 8.34
N THR A 273 -9.45 1.41 7.19
CA THR A 273 -9.39 2.45 6.17
C THR A 273 -9.82 1.92 4.81
N HIS A 274 -10.36 2.79 3.97
CA HIS A 274 -10.51 2.52 2.55
C HIS A 274 -9.24 2.99 1.83
N HIS A 275 -8.26 2.10 1.72
CA HIS A 275 -6.94 2.46 1.21
C HIS A 275 -6.68 1.99 -0.23
N THR A 276 -7.63 1.33 -0.84
CA THR A 276 -7.60 0.92 -2.25
C THR A 276 -7.43 2.11 -3.17
N LYS A 277 -6.56 1.95 -4.17
CA LYS A 277 -6.40 2.91 -5.26
C LYS A 277 -6.56 2.16 -6.58
N MET A 278 -7.67 2.45 -7.25
CA MET A 278 -8.04 1.81 -8.51
C MET A 278 -8.84 2.79 -9.37
N MET A 279 -8.62 2.74 -10.67
CA MET A 279 -9.48 3.39 -11.64
C MET A 279 -10.14 2.33 -12.50
N LEU A 280 -11.45 2.44 -12.68
CA LEU A 280 -12.21 1.73 -13.69
C LEU A 280 -12.59 2.73 -14.76
N LEU A 281 -12.17 2.51 -15.99
CA LEU A 281 -12.34 3.44 -17.11
C LEU A 281 -13.14 2.73 -18.20
N TRP A 282 -14.34 3.24 -18.49
CA TRP A 282 -15.21 2.72 -19.54
C TRP A 282 -15.17 3.64 -20.76
N TYR A 283 -14.73 3.06 -21.88
CA TYR A 283 -14.58 3.74 -23.16
C TYR A 283 -15.63 3.24 -24.16
N GLU A 284 -15.79 3.93 -25.27
CA GLU A 284 -16.56 3.41 -26.42
C GLU A 284 -15.99 2.11 -26.93
N GLU A 285 -14.66 2.00 -26.96
CA GLU A 285 -13.90 0.90 -27.53
C GLU A 285 -13.73 -0.28 -26.58
N GLY A 286 -14.05 -0.12 -25.28
CA GLY A 286 -13.85 -1.17 -24.28
C GLY A 286 -13.72 -0.68 -22.85
N PHE A 287 -12.98 -1.42 -22.05
CA PHE A 287 -12.84 -1.20 -20.60
C PHE A 287 -11.40 -1.34 -20.15
N ARG A 288 -10.95 -0.51 -19.20
CA ARG A 288 -9.64 -0.65 -18.55
C ARG A 288 -9.75 -0.63 -17.03
N VAL A 289 -8.81 -1.35 -16.42
CA VAL A 289 -8.57 -1.35 -14.98
C VAL A 289 -7.16 -0.85 -14.72
N ILE A 290 -7.02 0.10 -13.80
CA ILE A 290 -5.72 0.59 -13.35
C ILE A 290 -5.65 0.42 -11.85
N ILE A 291 -4.66 -0.32 -11.36
CA ILE A 291 -4.39 -0.53 -9.94
C ILE A 291 -3.08 0.18 -9.63
N LEU A 292 -3.10 1.13 -8.67
CA LEU A 292 -2.01 2.07 -8.46
C LEU A 292 -1.77 2.35 -6.97
N THR A 293 -0.74 3.13 -6.69
CA THR A 293 -0.37 3.50 -5.31
C THR A 293 -0.60 4.98 -4.99
N SER A 294 -0.84 5.84 -6.01
CA SER A 294 -1.06 7.28 -5.85
C SER A 294 -2.41 7.60 -5.22
N ASN A 295 -2.43 8.53 -4.27
CA ASN A 295 -3.66 9.24 -3.96
C ASN A 295 -4.05 10.21 -5.10
N LEU A 296 -5.30 10.64 -5.14
CA LEU A 296 -5.78 11.62 -6.13
C LEU A 296 -5.58 13.05 -5.61
N ILE A 297 -4.32 13.36 -5.30
CA ILE A 297 -3.82 14.66 -4.86
C ILE A 297 -2.56 15.01 -5.64
N ARG A 298 -2.30 16.30 -5.86
CA ARG A 298 -1.19 16.78 -6.69
C ARG A 298 0.17 16.21 -6.27
N ALA A 299 0.55 16.32 -5.01
CA ALA A 299 1.88 15.92 -4.52
C ALA A 299 2.21 14.46 -4.82
N ASP A 300 1.22 13.56 -4.73
CA ASP A 300 1.41 12.12 -4.99
C ASP A 300 1.77 11.83 -6.46
N TRP A 301 1.29 12.64 -7.40
CA TRP A 301 1.51 12.45 -8.83
C TRP A 301 2.75 13.16 -9.38
N TYR A 302 3.22 14.22 -8.70
CA TYR A 302 4.29 15.06 -9.23
C TYR A 302 5.63 14.89 -8.52
N GLN A 303 5.64 14.54 -7.22
CA GLN A 303 6.85 14.65 -6.42
C GLN A 303 7.24 13.35 -5.70
N LYS A 304 6.39 12.32 -5.72
CA LYS A 304 6.63 11.03 -5.08
C LYS A 304 6.82 9.92 -6.10
N THR A 305 7.53 8.88 -5.70
CA THR A 305 7.61 7.65 -6.51
C THR A 305 6.38 6.79 -6.25
N GLN A 306 5.65 6.50 -7.32
CA GLN A 306 4.46 5.66 -7.35
C GLN A 306 4.60 4.54 -8.38
N GLY A 307 3.82 3.49 -8.21
CA GLY A 307 3.72 2.39 -9.16
C GLY A 307 2.28 2.13 -9.57
N MET A 308 2.10 1.62 -10.76
CA MET A 308 0.79 1.25 -11.29
C MET A 308 0.86 0.07 -12.25
N TRP A 309 -0.17 -0.74 -12.22
CA TRP A 309 -0.48 -1.69 -13.25
C TRP A 309 -1.65 -1.14 -14.07
N MET A 310 -1.52 -1.16 -15.39
CA MET A 310 -2.57 -0.76 -16.32
C MET A 310 -2.92 -1.96 -17.21
N SER A 311 -4.18 -2.35 -17.20
CA SER A 311 -4.67 -3.46 -18.03
C SER A 311 -4.52 -3.16 -19.54
N PRO A 312 -4.55 -4.19 -20.41
CA PRO A 312 -4.92 -3.97 -21.80
C PRO A 312 -6.30 -3.31 -21.90
N LEU A 313 -6.66 -2.81 -23.07
CA LEU A 313 -8.05 -2.47 -23.36
C LEU A 313 -8.83 -3.78 -23.50
N PHE A 314 -9.77 -4.00 -22.65
CA PHE A 314 -10.65 -5.17 -22.65
C PHE A 314 -11.79 -4.93 -23.63
N PRO A 315 -11.89 -5.68 -24.73
CA PRO A 315 -12.99 -5.53 -25.68
C PRO A 315 -14.30 -6.06 -25.09
N ARG A 316 -15.42 -5.59 -25.63
CA ARG A 316 -16.72 -6.11 -25.27
C ARG A 316 -16.89 -7.53 -25.81
N LEU A 317 -17.45 -8.41 -25.00
CA LEU A 317 -17.81 -9.77 -25.41
C LEU A 317 -18.96 -9.75 -26.41
N PRO A 318 -19.05 -10.72 -27.33
CA PRO A 318 -20.23 -10.91 -28.18
C PRO A 318 -21.50 -11.07 -27.36
N GLU A 319 -22.63 -10.57 -27.90
CA GLU A 319 -23.93 -10.76 -27.27
C GLU A 319 -24.26 -12.24 -27.05
N GLY A 320 -24.85 -12.57 -25.91
CA GLY A 320 -25.16 -13.95 -25.54
C GLY A 320 -23.99 -14.74 -24.96
N SER A 321 -22.83 -14.11 -24.76
CA SER A 321 -21.70 -14.75 -24.08
C SER A 321 -22.07 -15.17 -22.65
N SER A 322 -21.54 -16.32 -22.20
CA SER A 322 -21.77 -16.81 -20.84
C SER A 322 -21.11 -15.91 -19.80
N ALA A 323 -21.57 -15.96 -18.54
CA ALA A 323 -20.99 -15.19 -17.43
C ALA A 323 -19.52 -15.53 -17.16
N SER A 324 -19.05 -16.72 -17.56
CA SER A 324 -17.66 -17.15 -17.44
C SER A 324 -16.79 -16.79 -18.65
N SER A 325 -17.38 -16.25 -19.72
CA SER A 325 -16.63 -15.83 -20.90
C SER A 325 -15.68 -14.67 -20.59
N GLY A 326 -14.52 -14.66 -21.23
CA GLY A 326 -13.52 -13.62 -21.06
C GLY A 326 -12.78 -13.68 -19.71
N GLU A 327 -12.76 -14.85 -19.05
CA GLU A 327 -11.95 -15.05 -17.85
C GLU A 327 -10.48 -15.26 -18.22
N SER A 328 -9.59 -14.73 -17.39
CA SER A 328 -8.15 -14.86 -17.56
C SER A 328 -7.61 -16.16 -16.95
N PRO A 329 -6.42 -16.64 -17.37
CA PRO A 329 -5.76 -17.77 -16.73
C PRO A 329 -5.43 -17.54 -15.24
N THR A 330 -5.43 -16.29 -14.81
CA THR A 330 -5.18 -15.88 -13.42
C THR A 330 -6.46 -15.66 -12.61
N PHE A 331 -7.62 -15.93 -13.18
CA PHE A 331 -8.93 -15.70 -12.57
C PHE A 331 -9.18 -14.24 -12.17
N PHE A 332 -8.56 -13.30 -12.88
CA PHE A 332 -8.60 -11.88 -12.54
C PHE A 332 -10.01 -11.29 -12.61
N LYS A 333 -10.80 -11.66 -13.63
CA LYS A 333 -12.18 -11.19 -13.80
C LYS A 333 -13.05 -11.60 -12.61
N ARG A 334 -13.03 -12.89 -12.25
CA ARG A 334 -13.75 -13.42 -11.09
C ARG A 334 -13.35 -12.70 -9.80
N ASP A 335 -12.04 -12.56 -9.55
CA ASP A 335 -11.53 -11.97 -8.32
C ASP A 335 -11.85 -10.47 -8.23
N LEU A 336 -11.85 -9.75 -9.36
CA LEU A 336 -12.27 -8.34 -9.43
C LEU A 336 -13.77 -8.19 -9.16
N LEU A 337 -14.62 -9.05 -9.75
CA LEU A 337 -16.06 -9.05 -9.49
C LEU A 337 -16.37 -9.35 -8.02
N GLU A 338 -15.67 -10.33 -7.42
CA GLU A 338 -15.80 -10.67 -6.02
C GLU A 338 -15.38 -9.51 -5.10
N TYR A 339 -14.29 -8.84 -5.46
CA TYR A 339 -13.82 -7.66 -4.73
C TYR A 339 -14.84 -6.52 -4.77
N LEU A 340 -15.38 -6.16 -5.92
CA LEU A 340 -16.41 -5.13 -6.05
C LEU A 340 -17.70 -5.50 -5.31
N ALA A 341 -18.12 -6.76 -5.40
CA ALA A 341 -19.30 -7.26 -4.68
C ALA A 341 -19.14 -7.17 -3.14
N SER A 342 -17.90 -7.22 -2.62
CA SER A 342 -17.63 -7.10 -1.19
C SER A 342 -18.02 -5.74 -0.60
N TYR A 343 -18.09 -4.69 -1.42
CA TYR A 343 -18.55 -3.35 -1.00
C TYR A 343 -20.03 -3.31 -0.66
N ARG A 344 -20.84 -4.20 -1.25
CA ARG A 344 -22.29 -4.25 -1.09
C ARG A 344 -22.94 -2.87 -1.35
N ALA A 345 -22.46 -2.20 -2.39
CA ALA A 345 -22.82 -0.85 -2.77
C ALA A 345 -23.63 -0.86 -4.08
N PRO A 346 -24.89 -0.42 -4.08
CA PRO A 346 -25.72 -0.36 -5.29
C PRO A 346 -25.06 0.44 -6.43
N GLU A 347 -24.27 1.46 -6.08
CA GLU A 347 -23.57 2.32 -7.04
C GLU A 347 -22.53 1.57 -7.89
N LEU A 348 -22.13 0.36 -7.46
CA LEU A 348 -21.16 -0.48 -8.16
C LEU A 348 -21.80 -1.59 -9.00
N GLU A 349 -23.11 -1.80 -8.93
CA GLU A 349 -23.79 -2.90 -9.66
C GLU A 349 -23.67 -2.77 -11.19
N ASP A 350 -23.83 -1.56 -11.72
CA ASP A 350 -23.65 -1.31 -13.16
C ASP A 350 -22.22 -1.61 -13.61
N TRP A 351 -21.23 -1.32 -12.75
CA TRP A 351 -19.82 -1.60 -13.03
C TRP A 351 -19.52 -3.09 -12.98
N ILE A 352 -20.10 -3.83 -12.04
CA ILE A 352 -20.05 -5.29 -11.97
C ILE A 352 -20.61 -5.88 -13.26
N GLN A 353 -21.74 -5.35 -13.74
CA GLN A 353 -22.34 -5.83 -14.99
C GLN A 353 -21.46 -5.50 -16.21
N ARG A 354 -20.91 -4.30 -16.31
CA ARG A 354 -19.98 -3.90 -17.37
C ARG A 354 -18.75 -4.84 -17.42
N ILE A 355 -18.15 -5.17 -16.28
CA ILE A 355 -17.01 -6.09 -16.23
C ILE A 355 -17.42 -7.48 -16.74
N LYS A 356 -18.60 -7.99 -16.42
CA LYS A 356 -19.10 -9.26 -16.95
C LYS A 356 -19.20 -9.27 -18.47
N GLU A 357 -19.50 -8.13 -19.07
CA GLU A 357 -19.66 -7.94 -20.51
C GLU A 357 -18.35 -7.76 -21.28
N HIS A 358 -17.20 -7.76 -20.61
CA HIS A 358 -15.89 -7.54 -21.25
C HIS A 358 -14.98 -8.76 -21.14
N ASP A 359 -14.10 -8.92 -22.12
CA ASP A 359 -13.09 -9.97 -22.21
C ASP A 359 -11.80 -9.57 -21.50
N LEU A 360 -11.53 -10.18 -20.35
CA LEU A 360 -10.32 -9.95 -19.54
C LEU A 360 -9.26 -11.07 -19.71
N SER A 361 -9.42 -11.94 -20.70
CA SER A 361 -8.60 -13.15 -20.90
C SER A 361 -7.11 -12.89 -21.11
N GLU A 362 -6.72 -11.68 -21.56
CA GLU A 362 -5.31 -11.29 -21.72
C GLU A 362 -4.59 -10.96 -20.41
N THR A 363 -5.30 -10.89 -19.30
CA THR A 363 -4.67 -10.55 -18.01
C THR A 363 -3.76 -11.67 -17.52
N ARG A 364 -2.54 -11.30 -17.11
CA ARG A 364 -1.49 -12.21 -16.64
C ARG A 364 -1.07 -11.98 -15.19
N VAL A 365 -1.76 -11.09 -14.47
CA VAL A 365 -1.50 -10.81 -13.05
C VAL A 365 -2.62 -11.38 -12.19
N TYR A 366 -2.28 -11.74 -10.94
CA TYR A 366 -3.26 -12.17 -9.94
C TYR A 366 -3.69 -11.00 -9.07
N LEU A 367 -4.98 -10.93 -8.73
CA LEU A 367 -5.49 -9.92 -7.81
C LEU A 367 -5.24 -10.32 -6.36
N VAL A 368 -4.62 -9.42 -5.58
CA VAL A 368 -4.43 -9.56 -4.13
C VAL A 368 -5.16 -8.42 -3.45
N ALA A 369 -6.25 -8.74 -2.78
CA ALA A 369 -7.12 -7.75 -2.14
C ALA A 369 -7.26 -8.02 -0.65
N SER A 370 -7.59 -6.97 0.09
CA SER A 370 -8.05 -7.01 1.48
C SER A 370 -9.42 -6.36 1.58
N THR A 371 -10.33 -6.94 2.34
CA THR A 371 -11.63 -6.35 2.66
C THR A 371 -11.89 -6.47 4.16
N PRO A 372 -12.53 -5.46 4.79
CA PRO A 372 -12.81 -5.51 6.22
C PRO A 372 -13.71 -6.70 6.56
N GLY A 373 -13.31 -7.48 7.55
CA GLY A 373 -14.10 -8.65 7.98
C GLY A 373 -13.35 -9.56 8.91
N ARG A 374 -14.10 -10.53 9.45
CA ARG A 374 -13.60 -11.67 10.20
C ARG A 374 -13.98 -12.93 9.46
N TYR A 375 -12.99 -13.63 8.94
CA TYR A 375 -13.14 -14.75 8.03
C TYR A 375 -12.76 -16.05 8.72
N VAL A 376 -13.51 -17.11 8.47
CA VAL A 376 -13.31 -18.44 9.08
C VAL A 376 -13.31 -19.54 8.00
N GLY A 377 -12.70 -20.66 8.32
CA GLY A 377 -12.63 -21.80 7.40
C GLY A 377 -11.98 -21.44 6.07
N ALA A 378 -12.55 -21.85 4.95
CA ALA A 378 -12.04 -21.59 3.60
C ALA A 378 -12.01 -20.09 3.24
N ASP A 379 -12.86 -19.26 3.86
CA ASP A 379 -12.92 -17.82 3.59
C ASP A 379 -11.69 -17.06 4.12
N MET A 380 -10.92 -17.65 5.04
CA MET A 380 -9.68 -17.06 5.55
C MET A 380 -8.66 -16.77 4.42
N GLU A 381 -8.67 -17.57 3.36
CA GLU A 381 -7.74 -17.45 2.23
C GLU A 381 -8.26 -16.56 1.09
N ARG A 382 -9.40 -15.90 1.26
CA ARG A 382 -9.98 -15.02 0.24
C ARG A 382 -9.29 -13.66 0.18
N TRP A 383 -8.78 -13.17 1.33
CA TRP A 383 -8.29 -11.80 1.50
C TRP A 383 -6.97 -11.73 2.26
N GLY A 384 -6.29 -10.58 2.13
CA GLY A 384 -5.10 -10.26 2.90
C GLY A 384 -3.92 -11.17 2.62
N HIS A 385 -3.07 -11.36 3.64
CA HIS A 385 -1.85 -12.12 3.46
C HIS A 385 -2.09 -13.62 3.21
N LEU A 386 -3.19 -14.20 3.71
CA LEU A 386 -3.49 -15.61 3.42
C LEU A 386 -3.90 -15.81 1.95
N ARG A 387 -4.55 -14.82 1.32
CA ARG A 387 -4.77 -14.83 -0.12
C ARG A 387 -3.45 -14.81 -0.88
N LEU A 388 -2.53 -13.93 -0.51
CA LEU A 388 -1.18 -13.90 -1.10
C LEU A 388 -0.48 -15.25 -0.93
N ARG A 389 -0.52 -15.82 0.29
CA ARG A 389 0.10 -17.12 0.57
C ARG A 389 -0.47 -18.23 -0.31
N LYS A 390 -1.79 -18.29 -0.47
CA LYS A 390 -2.46 -19.25 -1.35
C LYS A 390 -1.98 -19.14 -2.78
N LEU A 391 -1.95 -17.93 -3.33
CA LEU A 391 -1.48 -17.69 -4.70
C LEU A 391 -0.01 -18.09 -4.89
N LEU A 392 0.86 -17.75 -3.94
CA LEU A 392 2.27 -18.17 -3.96
C LEU A 392 2.42 -19.69 -3.86
N TYR A 393 1.59 -20.34 -3.05
CA TYR A 393 1.60 -21.80 -2.91
C TYR A 393 1.14 -22.51 -4.19
N GLU A 394 0.10 -22.01 -4.83
CA GLU A 394 -0.52 -22.64 -6.00
C GLU A 394 0.23 -22.36 -7.31
N HIS A 395 0.83 -21.18 -7.46
CA HIS A 395 1.27 -20.69 -8.76
C HIS A 395 2.77 -20.40 -8.90
N THR A 396 3.54 -20.32 -7.80
CA THR A 396 4.98 -20.12 -7.92
C THR A 396 5.71 -21.43 -8.17
N ASN A 397 6.82 -21.35 -8.91
CA ASN A 397 7.70 -22.49 -9.12
C ASN A 397 8.63 -22.65 -7.92
N PRO A 398 8.88 -23.89 -7.46
CA PRO A 398 9.98 -24.18 -6.55
C PRO A 398 11.31 -23.80 -7.19
N ILE A 399 12.20 -23.19 -6.43
CA ILE A 399 13.55 -22.83 -6.87
C ILE A 399 14.59 -23.49 -5.99
N PRO A 400 15.73 -23.94 -6.54
CA PRO A 400 16.82 -24.52 -5.74
C PRO A 400 17.38 -23.50 -4.74
N ASN A 401 17.75 -23.97 -3.53
CA ASN A 401 18.32 -23.13 -2.46
C ASN A 401 17.48 -21.87 -2.18
N GLU A 402 16.16 -22.01 -2.20
CA GLU A 402 15.21 -20.90 -2.00
C GLU A 402 15.38 -20.18 -0.67
N GLU A 403 15.97 -20.84 0.36
CA GLU A 403 16.30 -20.25 1.65
C GLU A 403 17.31 -19.10 1.55
N ARG A 404 18.11 -19.09 0.49
CA ARG A 404 19.08 -18.02 0.20
C ARG A 404 18.48 -16.85 -0.57
N TRP A 405 17.26 -17.00 -1.09
CA TRP A 405 16.56 -15.95 -1.81
C TRP A 405 15.92 -14.99 -0.82
N PRO A 406 16.45 -13.78 -0.61
CA PRO A 406 15.89 -12.84 0.35
C PRO A 406 14.52 -12.35 -0.08
N VAL A 407 13.73 -11.96 0.92
CA VAL A 407 12.47 -11.22 0.76
C VAL A 407 12.75 -9.73 0.90
N ILE A 408 12.22 -8.93 0.01
CA ILE A 408 12.28 -7.47 0.10
C ILE A 408 10.86 -6.94 0.26
N GLY A 409 10.61 -6.12 1.29
CA GLY A 409 9.39 -5.34 1.48
C GLY A 409 9.71 -3.85 1.43
N GLN A 410 9.01 -3.09 0.61
CA GLN A 410 9.13 -1.65 0.53
C GLN A 410 7.74 -1.03 0.73
N PHE A 411 7.62 -0.06 1.61
CA PHE A 411 6.35 0.54 2.01
C PHE A 411 6.56 1.99 2.48
N SER A 412 5.48 2.74 2.62
CA SER A 412 5.50 4.14 3.07
C SER A 412 4.93 4.34 4.47
N SER A 413 4.37 3.30 5.10
CA SER A 413 3.82 3.37 6.46
C SER A 413 4.04 2.07 7.21
N ILE A 414 4.18 2.17 8.53
CA ILE A 414 4.43 1.05 9.42
C ILE A 414 3.42 1.08 10.57
N GLY A 415 2.61 0.01 10.67
CA GLY A 415 1.69 -0.18 11.79
C GLY A 415 2.32 -0.92 12.97
N SER A 416 1.57 -1.03 14.06
CA SER A 416 1.98 -1.80 15.22
C SER A 416 1.94 -3.30 14.94
N MET A 417 3.08 -3.98 15.13
CA MET A 417 3.24 -5.41 14.92
C MET A 417 3.46 -6.18 16.24
N GLY A 418 3.58 -5.44 17.35
CA GLY A 418 3.83 -5.97 18.68
C GLY A 418 5.28 -5.81 19.14
N MET A 419 5.50 -6.04 20.44
CA MET A 419 6.81 -5.84 21.09
C MET A 419 7.86 -6.89 20.70
N ASP A 420 7.44 -7.99 20.05
CA ASP A 420 8.30 -9.08 19.63
C ASP A 420 8.04 -9.42 18.16
N LYS A 421 9.12 -9.60 17.39
CA LYS A 421 9.07 -10.00 15.98
C LYS A 421 8.28 -11.28 15.72
N SER A 422 8.25 -12.22 16.68
CA SER A 422 7.53 -13.49 16.56
C SER A 422 6.01 -13.35 16.59
N LYS A 423 5.48 -12.22 17.08
CA LYS A 423 4.02 -12.03 17.22
C LYS A 423 3.30 -12.04 15.88
N TRP A 424 3.74 -11.22 14.93
CA TRP A 424 3.08 -11.14 13.63
C TRP A 424 4.07 -11.18 12.46
N LEU A 425 5.13 -10.34 12.46
CA LEU A 425 6.02 -10.25 11.30
C LEU A 425 6.68 -11.59 10.99
N ALA A 426 7.42 -12.18 11.91
CA ALA A 426 8.10 -13.46 11.72
C ALA A 426 7.17 -14.66 11.97
N GLY A 427 6.22 -14.54 12.92
CA GLY A 427 5.32 -15.64 13.26
C GLY A 427 4.24 -15.91 12.22
N GLU A 428 3.84 -14.91 11.44
CA GLU A 428 2.68 -14.99 10.55
C GLU A 428 2.97 -14.46 9.14
N PHE A 429 3.32 -13.18 8.98
CA PHE A 429 3.45 -12.54 7.67
C PHE A 429 4.67 -13.00 6.88
N GLN A 430 5.80 -13.21 7.52
CA GLN A 430 7.00 -13.72 6.87
C GLN A 430 6.76 -15.11 6.24
N ARG A 431 5.99 -15.97 6.91
CA ARG A 431 5.59 -17.27 6.37
C ARG A 431 4.86 -17.16 5.03
N THR A 432 4.04 -16.12 4.89
CA THR A 432 3.38 -15.83 3.61
C THR A 432 4.39 -15.43 2.55
N LEU A 433 5.27 -14.47 2.86
CA LEU A 433 6.24 -13.94 1.90
C LEU A 433 7.30 -14.98 1.48
N THR A 434 7.52 -16.00 2.30
CA THR A 434 8.50 -17.06 2.03
C THR A 434 7.91 -18.27 1.31
N THR A 435 6.60 -18.31 1.10
CA THR A 435 5.94 -19.41 0.38
C THR A 435 6.37 -19.43 -1.10
N LEU A 436 6.82 -20.59 -1.57
CA LEU A 436 7.17 -20.86 -2.97
C LEU A 436 6.70 -22.26 -3.36
N GLY A 437 5.57 -22.31 -4.08
CA GLY A 437 4.98 -23.59 -4.49
C GLY A 437 4.61 -24.49 -3.31
N LYS A 438 4.46 -25.77 -3.56
CA LYS A 438 4.06 -26.80 -2.58
C LYS A 438 5.22 -27.32 -1.73
N CYS A 439 6.26 -26.53 -1.55
CA CYS A 439 7.43 -26.94 -0.77
C CYS A 439 7.18 -26.90 0.74
N SER A 440 7.80 -27.82 1.45
CA SER A 440 7.76 -27.91 2.91
C SER A 440 8.44 -26.73 3.56
N LEU A 441 8.09 -26.44 4.82
CA LEU A 441 8.69 -25.41 5.66
C LEU A 441 10.23 -25.50 5.64
N ARG A 442 10.87 -24.42 5.19
CA ARG A 442 12.33 -24.27 5.15
C ARG A 442 12.75 -23.11 6.05
N PRO A 443 14.08 -22.99 6.38
CA PRO A 443 14.56 -21.86 7.15
C PRO A 443 14.12 -20.53 6.57
N ASP A 444 13.81 -19.56 7.43
CA ASP A 444 13.38 -18.25 7.03
C ASP A 444 14.50 -17.50 6.28
N PRO A 445 14.26 -17.01 5.07
CA PRO A 445 15.24 -16.22 4.35
C PRO A 445 15.46 -14.87 5.02
N ILE A 446 16.55 -14.21 4.65
CA ILE A 446 16.82 -12.84 5.07
C ILE A 446 15.71 -11.92 4.54
N MET A 447 15.24 -11.01 5.41
CA MET A 447 14.25 -10.00 5.06
C MET A 447 14.90 -8.62 5.04
N HIS A 448 14.71 -7.89 3.95
CA HIS A 448 15.12 -6.50 3.78
C HIS A 448 13.88 -5.62 3.74
N LEU A 449 13.77 -4.64 4.63
CA LEU A 449 12.66 -3.72 4.71
C LEU A 449 13.11 -2.31 4.31
N LEU A 450 12.65 -1.81 3.17
CA LEU A 450 12.99 -0.49 2.67
C LEU A 450 12.02 0.53 3.23
N TYR A 451 12.57 1.46 4.01
CA TYR A 451 11.84 2.60 4.57
C TYR A 451 12.77 3.83 4.60
N PRO A 452 12.32 5.03 4.21
CA PRO A 452 13.17 6.21 4.19
C PRO A 452 13.72 6.57 5.57
N SER A 453 15.00 6.90 5.63
CA SER A 453 15.63 7.51 6.80
C SER A 453 15.24 8.99 6.92
N VAL A 454 15.51 9.58 8.09
CA VAL A 454 15.34 11.03 8.31
C VAL A 454 16.10 11.83 7.24
N GLU A 455 17.34 11.40 6.94
CA GLU A 455 18.18 12.04 5.93
C GLU A 455 17.59 11.90 4.52
N ASP A 456 17.05 10.72 4.15
CA ASP A 456 16.40 10.54 2.86
C ASP A 456 15.24 11.52 2.67
N VAL A 457 14.44 11.76 3.73
CA VAL A 457 13.34 12.73 3.71
C VAL A 457 13.85 14.15 3.67
N ARG A 458 14.83 14.51 4.49
CA ARG A 458 15.40 15.86 4.58
C ARG A 458 15.92 16.36 3.23
N ILE A 459 16.63 15.51 2.49
CA ILE A 459 17.24 15.86 1.19
C ILE A 459 16.33 15.55 -0.01
N SER A 460 15.07 15.21 0.22
CA SER A 460 14.13 14.89 -0.86
C SER A 460 13.68 16.11 -1.66
N LEU A 461 13.01 15.87 -2.81
CA LEU A 461 12.44 16.91 -3.66
C LEU A 461 11.43 17.80 -2.92
N GLU A 462 10.69 17.25 -1.97
CA GLU A 462 9.72 17.97 -1.16
C GLU A 462 10.31 18.48 0.16
N GLY A 463 11.50 18.01 0.55
CA GLY A 463 12.03 18.20 1.88
C GLY A 463 11.20 17.47 2.96
N TYR A 464 11.20 17.97 4.19
CA TYR A 464 10.44 17.38 5.31
C TYR A 464 8.94 17.16 5.05
N PRO A 465 8.23 18.01 4.29
CA PRO A 465 6.84 17.76 3.91
C PRO A 465 6.57 16.41 3.25
N ALA A 466 7.57 15.80 2.57
CA ALA A 466 7.46 14.43 2.05
C ALA A 466 7.11 13.41 3.14
N GLY A 467 7.63 13.65 4.34
CA GLY A 467 7.42 12.81 5.52
C GLY A 467 5.98 12.74 6.01
N GLY A 468 5.12 13.71 5.63
CA GLY A 468 3.69 13.66 5.88
C GLY A 468 2.96 12.49 5.19
N SER A 469 3.58 11.90 4.17
CA SER A 469 3.09 10.68 3.49
C SER A 469 3.78 9.40 3.95
N LEU A 470 4.60 9.48 5.01
CA LEU A 470 5.38 8.40 5.58
C LEU A 470 5.03 8.21 7.08
N PRO A 471 3.78 7.86 7.41
CA PRO A 471 3.36 7.74 8.80
C PRO A 471 3.99 6.52 9.48
N TYR A 472 4.87 6.81 10.42
CA TYR A 472 5.42 5.91 11.42
C TYR A 472 5.55 6.71 12.71
N SER A 473 4.72 6.43 13.71
CA SER A 473 4.68 7.20 14.95
C SER A 473 5.79 6.79 15.91
N ILE A 474 6.22 7.73 16.78
CA ILE A 474 7.21 7.42 17.81
C ILE A 474 6.70 6.36 18.79
N GLN A 475 5.41 6.39 19.10
CA GLN A 475 4.78 5.42 20.00
C GLN A 475 4.88 4.00 19.43
N THR A 476 4.63 3.84 18.12
CA THR A 476 4.76 2.55 17.44
C THR A 476 6.23 2.14 17.32
N ALA A 477 7.12 3.07 16.97
CA ALA A 477 8.55 2.80 16.81
C ALA A 477 9.19 2.31 18.13
N GLN A 478 8.85 2.92 19.25
CA GLN A 478 9.35 2.55 20.59
C GLN A 478 8.88 1.15 21.01
N LYS A 479 7.67 0.72 20.63
CA LYS A 479 7.15 -0.62 20.92
C LYS A 479 7.87 -1.72 20.11
N GLN A 480 8.48 -1.39 18.98
CA GLN A 480 9.05 -2.37 18.04
C GLN A 480 10.45 -2.01 17.54
N ILE A 481 11.34 -1.61 18.46
CA ILE A 481 12.76 -1.25 18.17
C ILE A 481 13.49 -2.38 17.43
N TRP A 482 13.10 -3.64 17.67
CA TRP A 482 13.64 -4.80 16.97
C TRP A 482 13.52 -4.72 15.44
N LEU A 483 12.59 -3.92 14.91
CA LEU A 483 12.39 -3.75 13.48
C LEU A 483 13.55 -3.01 12.80
N HIS A 484 14.28 -2.18 13.55
CA HIS A 484 15.38 -1.36 13.01
C HIS A 484 16.49 -2.21 12.37
N SER A 485 16.71 -3.45 12.84
CA SER A 485 17.71 -4.36 12.27
C SER A 485 17.37 -4.84 10.85
N TYR A 486 16.16 -4.62 10.37
CA TYR A 486 15.71 -4.99 9.03
C TYR A 486 15.74 -3.82 8.05
N PHE A 487 15.94 -2.56 8.53
CA PHE A 487 15.77 -1.38 7.69
C PHE A 487 16.90 -1.17 6.70
N HIS A 488 16.47 -0.78 5.50
CA HIS A 488 17.30 -0.38 4.37
C HIS A 488 16.80 0.96 3.85
N ARG A 489 17.74 1.76 3.33
CA ARG A 489 17.47 3.09 2.82
C ARG A 489 16.65 3.05 1.54
N TRP A 490 15.90 4.14 1.29
CA TRP A 490 15.35 4.38 -0.02
C TRP A 490 16.46 4.85 -0.96
N LYS A 491 16.84 3.99 -1.91
CA LYS A 491 17.77 4.31 -3.00
C LYS A 491 17.19 3.84 -4.32
N ALA A 492 17.12 4.75 -5.29
CA ALA A 492 16.58 4.52 -6.61
C ALA A 492 17.36 5.34 -7.64
N SER A 493 18.70 5.29 -7.57
CA SER A 493 19.62 6.06 -8.40
C SER A 493 19.51 5.66 -9.86
N ARG A 494 19.33 4.36 -10.10
CA ARG A 494 19.14 3.80 -11.45
C ARG A 494 17.93 4.40 -12.17
N THR A 495 16.85 4.67 -11.44
CA THR A 495 15.63 5.29 -11.97
C THR A 495 15.58 6.81 -11.71
N GLY A 496 16.67 7.41 -11.19
CA GLY A 496 16.75 8.83 -10.86
C GLY A 496 15.89 9.27 -9.67
N ARG A 497 15.25 8.33 -8.95
CA ARG A 497 14.20 8.63 -7.96
C ARG A 497 14.65 8.59 -6.51
N SER A 498 15.97 8.61 -6.24
CA SER A 498 16.47 8.59 -4.85
C SER A 498 15.93 9.74 -3.99
N HIS A 499 15.65 10.91 -4.59
CA HIS A 499 15.09 12.08 -3.92
C HIS A 499 13.57 12.23 -4.08
N ALA A 500 12.91 11.37 -4.85
CA ALA A 500 11.45 11.30 -4.93
C ALA A 500 10.95 10.25 -3.94
N MET A 501 10.48 10.68 -2.76
CA MET A 501 10.14 9.76 -1.67
C MET A 501 9.11 8.70 -2.10
N PRO A 502 9.27 7.46 -1.66
CA PRO A 502 8.40 6.38 -2.08
C PRO A 502 7.03 6.47 -1.41
N HIS A 503 5.98 6.56 -2.22
CA HIS A 503 4.64 6.23 -1.79
C HIS A 503 4.13 4.94 -2.46
N ILE A 504 4.92 4.37 -3.37
CA ILE A 504 4.77 2.99 -3.87
C ILE A 504 4.92 2.00 -2.71
N LYS A 505 4.27 0.83 -2.79
CA LYS A 505 4.48 -0.30 -1.89
C LYS A 505 4.67 -1.56 -2.71
N THR A 506 5.78 -2.25 -2.47
CA THR A 506 6.13 -3.46 -3.19
C THR A 506 6.65 -4.54 -2.24
N TYR A 507 6.36 -5.77 -2.59
CA TYR A 507 6.93 -6.95 -1.93
C TYR A 507 7.43 -7.90 -3.01
N MET A 508 8.58 -8.52 -2.78
CA MET A 508 9.18 -9.41 -3.77
C MET A 508 10.09 -10.43 -3.14
N ARG A 509 10.42 -11.46 -3.89
CA ARG A 509 11.46 -12.43 -3.54
C ARG A 509 12.49 -12.50 -4.66
N VAL A 510 13.76 -12.28 -4.33
CA VAL A 510 14.84 -12.09 -5.29
C VAL A 510 15.92 -13.18 -5.11
N SER A 511 16.68 -13.46 -6.20
CA SER A 511 17.86 -14.33 -6.11
C SER A 511 18.97 -13.71 -5.25
N PRO A 512 19.90 -14.53 -4.70
CA PRO A 512 21.00 -14.03 -3.88
C PRO A 512 21.92 -13.04 -4.57
N ASP A 513 22.02 -13.10 -5.89
CA ASP A 513 22.78 -12.19 -6.75
C ASP A 513 21.94 -10.99 -7.25
N PHE A 514 20.68 -10.90 -6.83
CA PHE A 514 19.72 -9.84 -7.19
C PHE A 514 19.46 -9.69 -8.69
N THR A 515 19.60 -10.76 -9.47
CA THR A 515 19.38 -10.75 -10.93
C THR A 515 18.03 -11.34 -11.36
N GLN A 516 17.36 -12.10 -10.47
CA GLN A 516 16.12 -12.82 -10.76
C GLN A 516 15.06 -12.58 -9.69
N LEU A 517 13.79 -12.57 -10.10
CA LEU A 517 12.62 -12.54 -9.21
C LEU A 517 11.88 -13.88 -9.25
N ALA A 518 11.52 -14.40 -8.07
CA ALA A 518 10.57 -15.50 -7.95
C ALA A 518 9.12 -15.01 -8.07
N TRP A 519 8.85 -13.80 -7.59
CA TRP A 519 7.56 -13.11 -7.71
C TRP A 519 7.73 -11.62 -7.35
N PHE A 520 6.78 -10.79 -7.79
CA PHE A 520 6.70 -9.37 -7.48
C PHE A 520 5.26 -8.95 -7.22
N LEU A 521 5.05 -8.10 -6.24
CA LEU A 521 3.74 -7.55 -5.88
C LEU A 521 3.83 -6.04 -5.77
N VAL A 522 2.97 -5.31 -6.48
CA VAL A 522 2.69 -3.90 -6.23
C VAL A 522 1.29 -3.77 -5.63
N THR A 523 1.16 -2.99 -4.55
CA THR A 523 -0.08 -2.94 -3.76
C THR A 523 -0.25 -1.60 -3.07
N SER A 524 -1.47 -1.30 -2.64
CA SER A 524 -1.74 -0.21 -1.71
C SER A 524 -1.36 -0.55 -0.26
N ALA A 525 -1.21 -1.84 0.08
CA ALA A 525 -1.02 -2.36 1.44
C ALA A 525 0.37 -2.04 2.01
N ASN A 526 0.40 -1.25 3.06
CA ASN A 526 1.57 -0.96 3.88
C ASN A 526 1.90 -2.11 4.84
N LEU A 527 3.02 -2.01 5.57
CA LEU A 527 3.42 -3.03 6.55
C LEU A 527 2.59 -2.89 7.85
N SER A 528 1.39 -3.45 7.85
CA SER A 528 0.49 -3.41 9.01
C SER A 528 -0.48 -4.59 9.06
N LYS A 529 -0.91 -4.97 10.26
CA LYS A 529 -2.00 -5.93 10.49
C LYS A 529 -3.34 -5.43 9.91
N ALA A 530 -3.57 -4.14 9.92
CA ALA A 530 -4.81 -3.54 9.40
C ALA A 530 -4.97 -3.79 7.90
N ALA A 531 -3.86 -3.66 7.14
CA ALA A 531 -3.82 -3.84 5.70
C ALA A 531 -3.84 -5.33 5.30
N TRP A 532 -3.01 -6.14 5.95
CA TRP A 532 -2.78 -7.53 5.55
C TRP A 532 -3.64 -8.55 6.31
N GLY A 533 -4.20 -8.13 7.46
CA GLY A 533 -4.88 -8.98 8.39
C GLY A 533 -3.96 -9.65 9.41
N ALA A 534 -4.58 -10.26 10.41
CA ALA A 534 -3.94 -11.04 11.45
C ALA A 534 -4.82 -12.21 11.86
N LEU A 535 -4.19 -13.32 12.23
CA LEU A 535 -4.87 -14.50 12.73
C LEU A 535 -5.31 -14.28 14.19
N GLU A 536 -6.55 -14.63 14.48
CA GLU A 536 -7.17 -14.57 15.79
C GLU A 536 -7.67 -15.96 16.22
N LYS A 537 -8.11 -16.10 17.47
CA LYS A 537 -8.76 -17.31 18.02
C LYS A 537 -7.96 -18.59 17.73
N ASN A 538 -6.70 -18.60 18.13
CA ASN A 538 -5.80 -19.75 17.88
C ASN A 538 -5.72 -20.12 16.40
N ASN A 539 -5.60 -19.13 15.53
CA ASN A 539 -5.47 -19.26 14.06
C ASN A 539 -6.70 -19.85 13.34
N THR A 540 -7.88 -19.80 13.95
CA THR A 540 -9.13 -20.26 13.32
C THR A 540 -9.92 -19.15 12.65
N GLN A 541 -9.49 -17.91 12.80
CA GLN A 541 -10.14 -16.73 12.24
C GLN A 541 -9.09 -15.76 11.71
N MET A 542 -9.35 -15.19 10.54
CA MET A 542 -8.55 -14.11 9.95
C MET A 542 -9.31 -12.79 10.10
N MET A 543 -8.72 -11.78 10.74
CA MET A 543 -9.31 -10.45 10.85
C MET A 543 -8.56 -9.48 9.93
N VAL A 544 -9.28 -8.81 9.02
CA VAL A 544 -8.78 -7.74 8.16
C VAL A 544 -9.55 -6.47 8.48
N ARG A 545 -8.86 -5.32 8.57
CA ARG A 545 -9.51 -4.06 8.95
C ARG A 545 -9.78 -3.13 7.77
N SER A 546 -8.92 -3.15 6.76
CA SER A 546 -8.92 -2.17 5.66
C SER A 546 -9.25 -2.79 4.31
N TYR A 547 -9.75 -1.95 3.39
CA TYR A 547 -9.74 -2.26 1.97
C TYR A 547 -8.36 -1.93 1.40
N GLU A 548 -7.72 -2.92 0.77
CA GLU A 548 -6.46 -2.79 0.04
C GLU A 548 -6.55 -3.54 -1.28
N LEU A 549 -5.72 -3.14 -2.26
CA LEU A 549 -5.69 -3.80 -3.55
C LEU A 549 -4.28 -3.76 -4.15
N GLY A 550 -3.89 -4.87 -4.78
CA GLY A 550 -2.64 -5.00 -5.48
C GLY A 550 -2.68 -6.07 -6.55
N VAL A 551 -1.63 -6.11 -7.37
CA VAL A 551 -1.43 -7.13 -8.40
C VAL A 551 -0.13 -7.88 -8.15
N LEU A 552 -0.22 -9.21 -8.21
CA LEU A 552 0.88 -10.14 -8.04
C LEU A 552 1.32 -10.67 -9.42
N TYR A 553 2.60 -10.51 -9.71
CA TYR A 553 3.28 -11.07 -10.85
C TYR A 553 3.95 -12.38 -10.45
N VAL A 554 3.58 -13.45 -11.13
CA VAL A 554 4.17 -14.78 -10.95
C VAL A 554 4.72 -15.24 -12.30
N PRO A 555 5.98 -15.67 -12.40
CA PRO A 555 6.60 -16.02 -13.67
C PRO A 555 5.85 -17.06 -14.50
N SER A 556 5.20 -18.03 -13.84
CA SER A 556 4.40 -19.06 -14.52
C SER A 556 3.26 -18.49 -15.37
N ALA A 557 2.65 -17.38 -14.97
CA ALA A 557 1.60 -16.71 -15.75
C ALA A 557 2.14 -16.04 -17.05
N PHE A 558 3.46 -15.89 -17.13
CA PHE A 558 4.20 -15.33 -18.28
C PHE A 558 5.01 -16.41 -19.03
N ASN A 559 4.76 -17.70 -18.75
CA ASN A 559 5.51 -18.82 -19.30
C ASN A 559 7.02 -18.79 -18.96
N MET A 560 7.36 -18.25 -17.79
CA MET A 560 8.73 -18.12 -17.30
C MET A 560 8.92 -18.91 -16.00
N LYS A 561 10.17 -19.27 -15.67
CA LYS A 561 10.51 -19.86 -14.37
C LYS A 561 10.75 -18.80 -13.31
N THR A 562 11.46 -17.76 -13.68
CA THR A 562 11.78 -16.57 -12.89
C THR A 562 11.72 -15.35 -13.82
N PHE A 563 11.58 -14.14 -13.28
CA PHE A 563 11.73 -12.92 -14.06
C PHE A 563 13.17 -12.44 -13.98
N PRO A 564 13.89 -12.24 -15.09
CA PRO A 564 15.15 -11.50 -15.06
C PRO A 564 14.88 -10.06 -14.62
N ILE A 565 15.73 -9.51 -13.74
CA ILE A 565 15.61 -8.11 -13.31
C ILE A 565 16.28 -7.23 -14.35
N ASP A 566 15.58 -6.16 -14.74
CA ASP A 566 16.17 -5.17 -15.65
C ASP A 566 17.23 -4.37 -14.89
N THR A 567 18.47 -4.47 -15.35
CA THR A 567 19.59 -3.69 -14.84
C THR A 567 19.81 -2.39 -15.60
N ASN A 568 19.17 -2.22 -16.78
CA ASN A 568 19.27 -1.02 -17.59
C ASN A 568 18.02 -0.13 -17.37
N PRO A 569 18.17 1.09 -16.83
CA PRO A 569 17.04 1.99 -16.63
C PRO A 569 16.46 2.55 -17.94
N PHE A 570 17.16 2.38 -19.05
CA PHE A 570 16.80 2.88 -20.38
C PHE A 570 16.71 1.70 -21.36
N PRO A 571 15.54 1.06 -21.50
CA PRO A 571 15.42 -0.06 -22.43
C PRO A 571 15.71 0.40 -23.84
N ALA A 572 16.74 -0.17 -24.46
CA ALA A 572 16.92 -0.06 -25.90
C ALA A 572 15.74 -0.77 -26.59
N SER A 573 15.25 -0.19 -27.65
CA SER A 573 13.97 -0.43 -28.33
C SER A 573 13.73 -1.85 -28.90
N SER A 574 14.45 -2.90 -28.51
CA SER A 574 14.32 -4.21 -29.20
C SER A 574 14.73 -5.47 -28.43
N SER A 575 14.97 -5.47 -27.12
CA SER A 575 15.29 -6.71 -26.40
C SER A 575 14.28 -7.00 -25.30
N THR A 576 14.02 -8.27 -25.04
CA THR A 576 13.24 -8.78 -23.90
C THR A 576 13.70 -8.08 -22.63
N SER A 577 13.01 -7.00 -22.28
CA SER A 577 13.35 -6.23 -21.10
C SER A 577 13.06 -7.07 -19.86
N GLY A 578 14.00 -7.07 -18.91
CA GLY A 578 13.79 -7.66 -17.60
C GLY A 578 12.66 -6.95 -16.83
N PHE A 579 12.33 -7.47 -15.67
CA PHE A 579 11.29 -6.88 -14.82
C PHE A 579 11.79 -5.54 -14.23
N PRO A 580 11.02 -4.44 -14.35
CA PRO A 580 11.45 -3.10 -13.93
C PRO A 580 11.26 -2.89 -12.42
N VAL A 581 12.26 -3.27 -11.61
CA VAL A 581 12.25 -3.02 -10.17
C VAL A 581 12.43 -1.52 -9.89
N PRO A 582 11.61 -0.88 -9.01
CA PRO A 582 11.57 0.57 -8.87
C PRO A 582 12.72 1.20 -8.07
N PHE A 583 13.59 0.42 -7.45
CA PHE A 583 14.71 0.86 -6.61
C PHE A 583 15.99 0.07 -6.87
N ASP A 584 17.10 0.53 -6.31
CA ASP A 584 18.40 -0.10 -6.51
C ASP A 584 18.51 -1.44 -5.77
N LEU A 585 19.16 -2.39 -6.42
CA LEU A 585 19.50 -3.71 -5.86
C LEU A 585 21.03 -3.93 -5.97
N PRO A 586 21.65 -4.52 -4.94
CA PRO A 586 21.11 -4.91 -3.63
C PRO A 586 20.67 -3.72 -2.79
N PRO A 587 19.72 -3.92 -1.83
CA PRO A 587 19.28 -2.86 -0.92
C PRO A 587 20.42 -2.35 -0.04
N THR A 588 20.49 -1.03 0.19
CA THR A 588 21.50 -0.41 1.05
C THR A 588 21.02 -0.42 2.49
N SER A 589 21.72 -1.16 3.37
CA SER A 589 21.42 -1.20 4.81
C SER A 589 21.55 0.18 5.46
N TYR A 590 20.80 0.43 6.53
CA TYR A 590 21.01 1.59 7.38
C TYR A 590 22.42 1.55 7.98
N SER A 591 23.09 2.69 7.98
CA SER A 591 24.32 2.90 8.75
C SER A 591 23.97 3.11 10.25
N PRO A 592 24.93 3.02 11.16
CA PRO A 592 24.69 3.30 12.59
C PRO A 592 24.15 4.70 12.89
N LYS A 593 24.29 5.64 11.95
CA LYS A 593 23.79 7.02 12.08
C LYS A 593 22.39 7.20 11.51
N ASP A 594 21.92 6.29 10.67
CA ASP A 594 20.61 6.39 10.05
C ASP A 594 19.52 6.12 11.08
N GLN A 595 18.50 6.97 11.08
CA GLN A 595 17.28 6.83 11.87
C GLN A 595 16.10 6.73 10.91
N PRO A 596 15.11 5.85 11.17
CA PRO A 596 13.90 5.83 10.37
C PRO A 596 13.14 7.14 10.53
N TRP A 597 12.52 7.61 9.47
CA TRP A 597 11.65 8.77 9.55
C TRP A 597 10.49 8.50 10.51
N ILE A 598 10.30 9.42 11.49
CA ILE A 598 9.19 9.41 12.46
C ILE A 598 8.40 10.69 12.27
N TRP A 599 7.16 10.61 11.85
CA TRP A 599 6.40 11.78 11.39
C TRP A 599 5.96 12.73 12.51
N ASN A 600 5.81 12.23 13.74
CA ASN A 600 5.25 12.98 14.88
C ASN A 600 6.28 13.42 15.94
N ILE A 601 7.55 13.58 15.53
CA ILE A 601 8.59 14.23 16.32
C ILE A 601 9.19 15.38 15.54
N PRO A 602 9.73 16.43 16.22
CA PRO A 602 10.34 17.58 15.54
C PRO A 602 11.74 17.26 15.00
N TYR A 603 12.07 17.86 13.84
CA TYR A 603 13.43 17.90 13.27
C TYR A 603 13.78 19.37 13.00
N SER A 604 14.49 20.01 13.96
CA SER A 604 14.77 21.45 13.93
C SER A 604 16.26 21.79 13.85
N GLN A 605 17.14 20.79 13.94
CA GLN A 605 18.59 21.04 13.99
C GLN A 605 19.18 21.28 12.61
N GLU A 606 18.74 20.53 11.62
CA GLU A 606 19.20 20.64 10.24
C GLU A 606 18.02 20.98 9.35
N PRO A 607 18.06 22.09 8.58
CA PRO A 607 17.01 22.41 7.63
C PRO A 607 16.99 21.42 6.46
N ASP A 608 15.83 21.28 5.84
CA ASP A 608 15.68 20.50 4.62
C ASP A 608 16.24 21.23 3.38
N THR A 609 16.09 20.63 2.19
CA THR A 609 16.51 21.19 0.90
C THR A 609 15.92 22.56 0.59
N HIS A 610 14.83 22.94 1.27
CA HIS A 610 14.12 24.22 1.08
C HIS A 610 14.31 25.19 2.26
N GLY A 611 15.19 24.84 3.22
CA GLY A 611 15.44 25.65 4.40
C GLY A 611 14.38 25.55 5.49
N ASN A 612 13.46 24.56 5.41
CA ASN A 612 12.41 24.36 6.41
C ASN A 612 12.89 23.43 7.53
N ILE A 613 12.29 23.59 8.70
CA ILE A 613 12.34 22.62 9.80
C ILE A 613 11.01 21.87 9.88
N TRP A 614 11.02 20.70 10.51
CA TRP A 614 9.80 19.92 10.74
C TRP A 614 9.34 20.06 12.19
N VAL A 615 8.12 20.53 12.36
CA VAL A 615 7.42 20.57 13.64
C VAL A 615 6.07 19.89 13.42
N PRO A 616 5.82 18.73 14.04
CA PRO A 616 4.53 18.06 13.91
C PRO A 616 3.41 18.89 14.52
N SER A 617 2.24 18.91 13.87
CA SER A 617 1.03 19.63 14.31
C SER A 617 0.28 18.89 15.41
#